data_45ef3e703093dd3063da85a7fc0e6331
#
_entry.id   45ef3e703093dd3063da85a7fc0e6331
#
_cell.length_a   1.000
_cell.length_b   1.000
_cell.length_c   1.000
_cell.angle_alpha   90.00
_cell.angle_beta   90.00
_cell.angle_gamma   90.00
#
_symmetry.space_group_name_H-M   'P 1'
#
loop_
_entity.id
_entity.type
_entity.pdbx_description
1 polymer ?
#
loop_
_entity_poly.entity_id
_entity_poly.type
_entity_poly.pdbx_seq_one_letter_code
_entity_poly.pdbx_strand_id
1 'polypeptide(L)'
;MINDMDYHVRAWHRIMNELGANITMERTKQECYGKNEEVLERVFPGRFSLEEKTKISIEKEKQYQKEYKPYLQLINGLHAVLEMSKEAGIKIAIGSAAIMFNIDFVIDGLNIREYFDAIVSAGDVKHSKPDPETYLKCADRLNIDPKDCLVFEDAPKGVESARNAGIDCVVITTFHEADEFENYNNVVRVIKDYDNFALQ
;
A
#
# COMPACT_ATOMS: atom_id res chain seq x y z
N MET A 1 -2.97 0.77 -6.70
CA MET A 1 -3.61 -0.25 -7.56
C MET A 1 -5.14 -0.20 -7.44
N ILE A 2 -5.70 -0.15 -6.26
CA ILE A 2 -7.12 -0.07 -5.93
C ILE A 2 -7.36 1.16 -5.04
N ASN A 3 -8.60 1.61 -4.91
CA ASN A 3 -8.96 2.74 -4.05
C ASN A 3 -9.82 2.23 -2.88
N ASP A 4 -9.17 1.83 -1.80
CA ASP A 4 -9.79 1.11 -0.68
C ASP A 4 -9.51 1.71 0.70
N MET A 5 -8.76 2.81 0.78
CA MET A 5 -8.34 3.41 2.06
C MET A 5 -9.51 3.78 2.98
N ASP A 6 -10.64 4.24 2.44
CA ASP A 6 -11.83 4.52 3.24
C ASP A 6 -12.41 3.29 3.93
N TYR A 7 -12.29 2.11 3.30
CA TYR A 7 -12.72 0.83 3.90
C TYR A 7 -11.76 0.39 5.00
N HIS A 8 -10.45 0.60 4.81
CA HIS A 8 -9.45 0.34 5.86
C HIS A 8 -9.67 1.25 7.07
N VAL A 9 -9.90 2.55 6.86
CA VAL A 9 -10.18 3.50 7.94
C VAL A 9 -11.45 3.11 8.71
N ARG A 10 -12.53 2.75 8.01
CA ARG A 10 -13.80 2.31 8.64
C ARG A 10 -13.62 1.03 9.45
N ALA A 11 -12.90 0.05 8.91
CA ALA A 11 -12.63 -1.20 9.61
C ALA A 11 -11.80 -0.96 10.88
N TRP A 12 -10.75 -0.12 10.80
CA TRP A 12 -9.96 0.28 11.94
C TRP A 12 -10.77 1.06 12.97
N HIS A 13 -11.55 2.04 12.56
CA HIS A 13 -12.38 2.83 13.46
C HIS A 13 -13.34 1.96 14.28
N ARG A 14 -13.97 0.97 13.62
CA ARG A 14 -14.86 0.03 14.30
C ARG A 14 -14.11 -0.79 15.35
N ILE A 15 -13.05 -1.49 14.95
CA ILE A 15 -12.29 -2.37 15.86
C ILE A 15 -11.66 -1.59 17.00
N MET A 16 -11.06 -0.43 16.75
CA MET A 16 -10.47 0.40 17.80
C MET A 16 -11.50 0.82 18.84
N ASN A 17 -12.71 1.18 18.42
CA ASN A 17 -13.78 1.58 19.35
C ASN A 17 -14.41 0.36 20.05
N GLU A 18 -14.55 -0.78 19.42
CA GLU A 18 -14.91 -2.05 20.07
C GLU A 18 -13.89 -2.44 21.17
N LEU A 19 -12.62 -2.15 20.94
CA LEU A 19 -11.55 -2.33 21.93
C LEU A 19 -11.49 -1.19 22.99
N GLY A 20 -12.36 -0.18 22.88
CA GLY A 20 -12.50 0.90 23.87
C GLY A 20 -11.57 2.10 23.65
N ALA A 21 -11.07 2.35 22.44
CA ALA A 21 -10.27 3.53 22.15
C ALA A 21 -11.05 4.85 22.24
N ASN A 22 -12.37 4.81 21.94
CA ASN A 22 -13.25 5.99 21.91
C ASN A 22 -12.67 7.14 21.06
N ILE A 23 -12.14 6.82 19.88
CA ILE A 23 -11.54 7.78 18.96
C ILE A 23 -12.48 8.15 17.82
N THR A 24 -12.31 9.35 17.28
CA THR A 24 -13.07 9.84 16.13
C THR A 24 -12.54 9.24 14.82
N MET A 25 -13.35 9.32 13.77
CA MET A 25 -12.92 8.92 12.42
C MET A 25 -11.69 9.71 11.95
N GLU A 26 -11.64 11.01 12.24
CA GLU A 26 -10.51 11.90 11.96
C GLU A 26 -9.22 11.40 12.60
N ARG A 27 -9.28 11.06 13.89
CA ARG A 27 -8.14 10.52 14.62
C ARG A 27 -7.75 9.14 14.07
N THR A 28 -8.73 8.31 13.69
CA THR A 28 -8.45 7.02 13.06
C THR A 28 -7.67 7.18 11.76
N LYS A 29 -8.05 8.12 10.89
CA LYS A 29 -7.31 8.43 9.66
C LYS A 29 -5.84 8.77 9.92
N GLN A 30 -5.57 9.56 10.96
CA GLN A 30 -4.22 9.95 11.34
C GLN A 30 -3.36 8.78 11.85
N GLU A 31 -3.99 7.76 12.45
CA GLU A 31 -3.29 6.61 13.03
C GLU A 31 -3.16 5.40 12.08
N CYS A 32 -3.96 5.33 11.02
CA CYS A 32 -4.05 4.17 10.11
C CYS A 32 -2.91 4.11 9.08
N TYR A 33 -1.66 4.19 9.50
CA TYR A 33 -0.50 4.04 8.62
C TYR A 33 0.50 3.01 9.16
N GLY A 34 1.30 2.43 8.27
CA GLY A 34 2.28 1.41 8.62
C GLY A 34 1.65 0.01 8.77
N LYS A 35 2.34 -0.87 9.48
CA LYS A 35 1.86 -2.23 9.76
C LYS A 35 0.73 -2.23 10.78
N ASN A 36 -0.14 -3.22 10.70
CA ASN A 36 -1.26 -3.37 11.64
C ASN A 36 -0.84 -3.41 13.12
N GLU A 37 0.29 -4.09 13.41
CA GLU A 37 0.83 -4.15 14.78
C GLU A 37 1.31 -2.77 15.27
N GLU A 38 1.86 -1.95 14.37
CA GLU A 38 2.29 -0.58 14.68
C GLU A 38 1.09 0.34 14.94
N VAL A 39 0.02 0.18 14.17
CA VAL A 39 -1.26 0.89 14.39
C VAL A 39 -1.81 0.56 15.78
N LEU A 40 -1.87 -0.72 16.14
CA LEU A 40 -2.35 -1.17 17.45
C LEU A 40 -1.46 -0.68 18.60
N GLU A 41 -0.13 -0.65 18.40
CA GLU A 41 0.79 -0.15 19.42
C GLU A 41 0.65 1.36 19.65
N ARG A 42 0.40 2.15 18.59
CA ARG A 42 0.18 3.59 18.70
C ARG A 42 -1.11 3.94 19.47
N VAL A 43 -2.18 3.21 19.18
CA VAL A 43 -3.50 3.47 19.78
C VAL A 43 -3.63 2.83 21.19
N PHE A 44 -2.98 1.72 21.42
CA PHE A 44 -3.04 0.93 22.67
C PHE A 44 -1.63 0.54 23.14
N PRO A 45 -0.80 1.49 23.57
CA PRO A 45 0.60 1.22 23.92
C PRO A 45 0.73 0.12 24.99
N GLY A 46 1.48 -0.95 24.67
CA GLY A 46 1.78 -2.04 25.57
C GLY A 46 0.57 -2.91 26.00
N ARG A 47 -0.63 -2.71 25.43
CA ARG A 47 -1.85 -3.40 25.87
C ARG A 47 -1.94 -4.83 25.35
N PHE A 48 -1.44 -5.10 24.14
CA PHE A 48 -1.59 -6.38 23.46
C PHE A 48 -0.26 -7.04 23.19
N SER A 49 -0.19 -8.34 23.43
CA SER A 49 0.91 -9.20 22.96
C SER A 49 0.94 -9.25 21.41
N LEU A 50 2.06 -9.71 20.86
CA LEU A 50 2.17 -9.88 19.39
C LEU A 50 1.10 -10.84 18.84
N GLU A 51 0.79 -11.92 19.55
CA GLU A 51 -0.25 -12.88 19.16
C GLU A 51 -1.63 -12.24 19.13
N GLU A 52 -1.97 -11.43 20.12
CA GLU A 52 -3.24 -10.71 20.19
C GLU A 52 -3.33 -9.67 19.05
N LYS A 53 -2.26 -8.90 18.79
CA LYS A 53 -2.18 -7.96 17.67
C LYS A 53 -2.41 -8.66 16.34
N THR A 54 -1.82 -9.83 16.14
CA THR A 54 -2.01 -10.64 14.93
C THR A 54 -3.47 -11.07 14.78
N LYS A 55 -4.12 -11.55 15.85
CA LYS A 55 -5.55 -11.93 15.81
C LYS A 55 -6.46 -10.75 15.49
N ILE A 56 -6.24 -9.61 16.14
CA ILE A 56 -6.99 -8.36 15.91
C ILE A 56 -6.81 -7.91 14.45
N SER A 57 -5.58 -7.95 13.95
CA SER A 57 -5.26 -7.59 12.57
C SER A 57 -6.01 -8.45 11.56
N ILE A 58 -5.99 -9.78 11.72
CA ILE A 58 -6.70 -10.70 10.83
C ILE A 58 -8.22 -10.45 10.87
N GLU A 59 -8.79 -10.20 12.05
CA GLU A 59 -10.23 -9.91 12.16
C GLU A 59 -10.60 -8.60 11.45
N LYS A 60 -9.78 -7.57 11.62
CA LYS A 60 -9.92 -6.29 10.90
C LYS A 60 -9.87 -6.51 9.38
N GLU A 61 -8.92 -7.32 8.90
CA GLU A 61 -8.79 -7.56 7.46
C GLU A 61 -9.96 -8.36 6.90
N LYS A 62 -10.51 -9.33 7.64
CA LYS A 62 -11.74 -10.04 7.23
C LYS A 62 -12.94 -9.09 7.09
N GLN A 63 -13.09 -8.15 8.02
CA GLN A 63 -14.16 -7.14 7.94
C GLN A 63 -13.97 -6.23 6.73
N TYR A 64 -12.76 -5.72 6.52
CA TYR A 64 -12.41 -4.93 5.35
C TYR A 64 -12.71 -5.69 4.05
N GLN A 65 -12.23 -6.92 3.90
CA GLN A 65 -12.44 -7.73 2.71
C GLN A 65 -13.92 -7.98 2.43
N LYS A 66 -14.70 -8.29 3.47
CA LYS A 66 -16.16 -8.50 3.35
C LYS A 66 -16.86 -7.26 2.83
N GLU A 67 -16.49 -6.07 3.32
CA GLU A 67 -17.12 -4.81 2.94
C GLU A 67 -16.66 -4.33 1.57
N TYR A 68 -15.38 -4.51 1.23
CA TYR A 68 -14.81 -4.02 -0.02
C TYR A 68 -15.02 -4.95 -1.22
N LYS A 69 -15.18 -6.26 -0.99
CA LYS A 69 -15.31 -7.27 -2.06
C LYS A 69 -16.29 -6.89 -3.19
N PRO A 70 -17.49 -6.31 -2.93
CA PRO A 70 -18.40 -5.91 -4.00
C PRO A 70 -17.92 -4.76 -4.88
N TYR A 71 -16.90 -4.02 -4.42
CA TYR A 71 -16.34 -2.82 -5.06
C TYR A 71 -14.90 -3.03 -5.52
N LEU A 72 -14.40 -4.27 -5.41
CA LEU A 72 -13.03 -4.60 -5.77
C LEU A 72 -12.82 -4.40 -7.27
N GLN A 73 -12.05 -3.37 -7.62
CA GLN A 73 -11.70 -3.03 -9.00
C GLN A 73 -10.36 -2.27 -9.05
N LEU A 74 -9.68 -2.37 -10.18
CA LEU A 74 -8.48 -1.58 -10.44
C LEU A 74 -8.81 -0.09 -10.61
N ILE A 75 -7.84 0.76 -10.27
CA ILE A 75 -7.87 2.15 -10.72
C ILE A 75 -7.87 2.16 -12.25
N ASN A 76 -8.64 3.10 -12.84
CA ASN A 76 -8.81 3.21 -14.29
C ASN A 76 -7.46 3.21 -15.02
N GLY A 77 -7.38 2.48 -16.13
CA GLY A 77 -6.20 2.37 -16.97
C GLY A 77 -5.10 1.43 -16.44
N LEU A 78 -5.12 1.01 -15.16
CA LEU A 78 -4.03 0.18 -14.61
C LEU A 78 -3.88 -1.16 -15.34
N HIS A 79 -4.99 -1.80 -15.72
CA HIS A 79 -4.91 -3.08 -16.43
C HIS A 79 -4.12 -2.95 -17.75
N ALA A 80 -4.36 -1.90 -18.52
CA ALA A 80 -3.61 -1.64 -19.75
C ALA A 80 -2.12 -1.39 -19.50
N VAL A 81 -1.77 -0.70 -18.40
CA VAL A 81 -0.36 -0.51 -18.00
C VAL A 81 0.31 -1.84 -17.63
N LEU A 82 -0.39 -2.73 -16.92
CA LEU A 82 0.13 -4.05 -16.60
C LEU A 82 0.38 -4.89 -17.87
N GLU A 83 -0.56 -4.89 -18.81
CA GLU A 83 -0.41 -5.57 -20.11
C GLU A 83 0.75 -5.00 -20.91
N MET A 84 0.81 -3.68 -21.10
CA MET A 84 1.92 -3.03 -21.82
C MET A 84 3.28 -3.32 -21.17
N SER A 85 3.35 -3.32 -19.85
CA SER A 85 4.60 -3.63 -19.14
C SER A 85 5.05 -5.07 -19.39
N LYS A 86 4.11 -6.03 -19.35
CA LYS A 86 4.38 -7.44 -19.65
C LYS A 86 4.85 -7.63 -21.08
N GLU A 87 4.19 -7.00 -22.06
CA GLU A 87 4.57 -7.04 -23.48
C GLU A 87 5.95 -6.42 -23.73
N ALA A 88 6.29 -5.35 -23.02
CA ALA A 88 7.60 -4.70 -23.07
C ALA A 88 8.70 -5.44 -22.29
N GLY A 89 8.39 -6.53 -21.58
CA GLY A 89 9.34 -7.25 -20.73
C GLY A 89 9.79 -6.48 -19.48
N ILE A 90 9.00 -5.49 -19.05
CA ILE A 90 9.26 -4.73 -17.83
C ILE A 90 8.79 -5.57 -16.63
N LYS A 91 9.70 -5.80 -15.69
CA LYS A 91 9.38 -6.53 -14.47
C LYS A 91 8.57 -5.68 -13.50
N ILE A 92 7.60 -6.29 -12.85
CA ILE A 92 6.70 -5.59 -11.92
C ILE A 92 6.74 -6.26 -10.54
N ALA A 93 6.84 -5.45 -9.48
CA ALA A 93 6.73 -5.92 -8.11
C ALA A 93 5.65 -5.17 -7.33
N ILE A 94 5.04 -5.85 -6.37
CA ILE A 94 4.21 -5.24 -5.34
C ILE A 94 5.07 -4.99 -4.11
N GLY A 95 5.13 -3.73 -3.63
CA GLY A 95 5.71 -3.36 -2.34
C GLY A 95 4.64 -2.74 -1.44
N SER A 96 4.12 -3.50 -0.47
CA SER A 96 2.96 -3.11 0.33
C SER A 96 3.21 -3.22 1.84
N ALA A 97 2.58 -2.32 2.61
CA ALA A 97 2.47 -2.43 4.06
C ALA A 97 1.37 -3.42 4.50
N ALA A 98 0.62 -3.98 3.56
CA ALA A 98 -0.40 -5.00 3.83
C ALA A 98 0.22 -6.38 4.08
N ILE A 99 -0.47 -7.19 4.87
CA ILE A 99 -0.16 -8.62 5.02
C ILE A 99 -0.54 -9.40 3.76
N MET A 100 0.12 -10.54 3.52
CA MET A 100 -0.16 -11.39 2.34
C MET A 100 -1.64 -11.71 2.17
N PHE A 101 -2.36 -11.96 3.26
CA PHE A 101 -3.79 -12.23 3.26
C PHE A 101 -4.62 -11.17 2.49
N ASN A 102 -4.23 -9.89 2.57
CA ASN A 102 -4.88 -8.82 1.81
C ASN A 102 -4.34 -8.68 0.39
N ILE A 103 -3.05 -8.89 0.20
CA ILE A 103 -2.46 -8.85 -1.13
C ILE A 103 -3.09 -9.94 -1.98
N ASP A 104 -3.19 -11.17 -1.47
CA ASP A 104 -3.83 -12.30 -2.15
C ASP A 104 -5.31 -12.01 -2.48
N PHE A 105 -6.06 -11.44 -1.54
CA PHE A 105 -7.45 -11.03 -1.77
C PHE A 105 -7.60 -10.11 -2.98
N VAL A 106 -6.68 -9.14 -3.13
CA VAL A 106 -6.73 -8.17 -4.23
C VAL A 106 -6.29 -8.82 -5.55
N ILE A 107 -5.09 -9.42 -5.58
CA ILE A 107 -4.51 -9.87 -6.85
C ILE A 107 -5.19 -11.11 -7.41
N ASP A 108 -5.70 -12.00 -6.55
CA ASP A 108 -6.48 -13.17 -6.98
C ASP A 108 -7.93 -12.78 -7.29
N GLY A 109 -8.52 -11.88 -6.47
CA GLY A 109 -9.87 -11.37 -6.72
C GLY A 109 -10.01 -10.62 -8.04
N LEU A 110 -8.92 -10.02 -8.55
CA LEU A 110 -8.85 -9.31 -9.82
C LEU A 110 -8.21 -10.11 -10.95
N ASN A 111 -7.72 -11.33 -10.68
CA ASN A 111 -7.02 -12.19 -11.63
C ASN A 111 -5.80 -11.51 -12.27
N ILE A 112 -4.99 -10.80 -11.47
CA ILE A 112 -3.82 -10.05 -11.95
C ILE A 112 -2.48 -10.57 -11.40
N ARG A 113 -2.48 -11.68 -10.68
CA ARG A 113 -1.26 -12.25 -10.06
C ARG A 113 -0.14 -12.48 -11.07
N GLU A 114 -0.47 -12.90 -12.28
CA GLU A 114 0.48 -13.24 -13.34
C GLU A 114 1.30 -12.05 -13.89
N TYR A 115 0.91 -10.82 -13.54
CA TYR A 115 1.67 -9.62 -13.95
C TYR A 115 2.84 -9.31 -13.01
N PHE A 116 2.91 -9.92 -11.84
CA PHE A 116 3.89 -9.58 -10.81
C PHE A 116 4.99 -10.63 -10.69
N ASP A 117 6.23 -10.19 -10.92
CA ASP A 117 7.43 -11.02 -10.77
C ASP A 117 7.86 -11.17 -9.31
N ALA A 118 7.50 -10.21 -8.45
CA ALA A 118 7.82 -10.24 -7.03
C ALA A 118 6.74 -9.54 -6.18
N ILE A 119 6.61 -9.98 -4.93
CA ILE A 119 5.71 -9.38 -3.93
C ILE A 119 6.48 -9.21 -2.63
N VAL A 120 6.48 -7.99 -2.08
CA VAL A 120 7.03 -7.66 -0.75
C VAL A 120 5.89 -7.16 0.11
N SER A 121 5.56 -7.93 1.15
CA SER A 121 4.48 -7.68 2.11
C SER A 121 4.99 -7.08 3.42
N ALA A 122 4.08 -6.73 4.33
CA ALA A 122 4.42 -6.32 5.70
C ALA A 122 5.27 -7.35 6.44
N GLY A 123 5.07 -8.65 6.18
CA GLY A 123 5.82 -9.75 6.81
C GLY A 123 7.25 -9.89 6.32
N ASP A 124 7.57 -9.33 5.16
CA ASP A 124 8.89 -9.43 4.56
C ASP A 124 9.87 -8.36 5.08
N VAL A 125 9.41 -7.29 5.71
CA VAL A 125 10.22 -6.15 6.12
C VAL A 125 10.23 -5.98 7.64
N LYS A 126 11.30 -5.43 8.17
CA LYS A 126 11.41 -5.10 9.61
C LYS A 126 10.74 -3.76 9.92
N HIS A 127 10.96 -2.78 9.07
CA HIS A 127 10.49 -1.41 9.25
C HIS A 127 9.47 -1.04 8.18
N SER A 128 8.40 -0.34 8.59
CA SER A 128 7.39 0.19 7.69
C SER A 128 7.90 1.43 6.94
N LYS A 129 7.26 1.75 5.82
CA LYS A 129 7.42 3.04 5.15
C LYS A 129 7.27 4.19 6.19
N PRO A 130 8.16 5.16 6.23
CA PRO A 130 9.05 5.61 5.17
C PRO A 130 10.44 4.95 5.11
N ASP A 131 10.69 3.86 5.85
CA ASP A 131 11.92 3.10 5.69
C ASP A 131 12.00 2.55 4.26
N PRO A 132 13.17 2.58 3.59
CA PRO A 132 13.32 2.15 2.20
C PRO A 132 13.23 0.63 2.00
N GLU A 133 13.22 -0.16 3.08
CA GLU A 133 13.38 -1.62 3.03
C GLU A 133 12.38 -2.28 2.06
N THR A 134 11.13 -1.81 2.02
CA THR A 134 10.10 -2.36 1.14
C THR A 134 10.52 -2.29 -0.34
N TYR A 135 10.94 -1.13 -0.80
CA TYR A 135 11.29 -0.93 -2.21
C TYR A 135 12.66 -1.47 -2.57
N LEU A 136 13.63 -1.41 -1.66
CA LEU A 136 14.92 -2.06 -1.86
C LEU A 136 14.77 -3.57 -2.01
N LYS A 137 13.88 -4.21 -1.22
CA LYS A 137 13.57 -5.63 -1.38
C LYS A 137 12.82 -5.95 -2.67
N CYS A 138 11.95 -5.05 -3.15
CA CYS A 138 11.35 -5.21 -4.46
C CYS A 138 12.41 -5.21 -5.56
N ALA A 139 13.30 -4.23 -5.57
CA ALA A 139 14.40 -4.11 -6.53
C ALA A 139 15.33 -5.35 -6.49
N ASP A 140 15.71 -5.80 -5.28
CA ASP A 140 16.51 -7.00 -5.06
C ASP A 140 15.84 -8.27 -5.62
N ARG A 141 14.55 -8.50 -5.32
CA ARG A 141 13.79 -9.65 -5.84
C ARG A 141 13.63 -9.63 -7.36
N LEU A 142 13.57 -8.45 -7.97
CA LEU A 142 13.56 -8.28 -9.42
C LEU A 142 14.96 -8.40 -10.03
N ASN A 143 16.01 -8.33 -9.21
CA ASN A 143 17.40 -8.23 -9.64
C ASN A 143 17.63 -7.02 -10.58
N ILE A 144 17.15 -5.84 -10.12
CA ILE A 144 17.25 -4.53 -10.82
C ILE A 144 17.85 -3.52 -9.85
N ASP A 145 18.72 -2.63 -10.35
CA ASP A 145 19.26 -1.53 -9.56
C ASP A 145 18.10 -0.57 -9.15
N PRO A 146 17.99 -0.12 -7.91
CA PRO A 146 16.96 0.84 -7.50
C PRO A 146 16.82 2.07 -8.40
N LYS A 147 17.94 2.61 -8.91
CA LYS A 147 17.93 3.78 -9.82
C LYS A 147 17.25 3.52 -11.18
N ASP A 148 17.11 2.23 -11.57
CA ASP A 148 16.47 1.80 -12.82
C ASP A 148 15.01 1.35 -12.55
N CYS A 149 14.49 1.60 -11.33
CA CYS A 149 13.13 1.34 -10.92
C CYS A 149 12.28 2.62 -10.94
N LEU A 150 10.97 2.44 -11.03
CA LEU A 150 9.98 3.49 -10.86
C LEU A 150 8.91 3.00 -9.89
N VAL A 151 8.61 3.79 -8.86
CA VAL A 151 7.55 3.49 -7.89
C VAL A 151 6.26 4.22 -8.27
N PHE A 152 5.12 3.55 -8.13
CA PHE A 152 3.80 4.17 -8.16
C PHE A 152 3.22 4.14 -6.75
N GLU A 153 2.91 5.30 -6.20
CA GLU A 153 2.45 5.47 -4.82
C GLU A 153 1.32 6.49 -4.70
N ASP A 154 0.51 6.33 -3.64
CA ASP A 154 -0.61 7.22 -3.34
C ASP A 154 -0.53 7.83 -1.93
N ALA A 155 0.50 7.49 -1.15
CA ALA A 155 0.66 7.96 0.22
C ALA A 155 2.00 8.68 0.45
N PRO A 156 2.04 9.80 1.20
CA PRO A 156 3.28 10.55 1.48
C PRO A 156 4.40 9.67 2.07
N LYS A 157 4.07 8.75 2.99
CA LYS A 157 5.05 7.81 3.57
C LYS A 157 5.64 6.84 2.55
N GLY A 158 4.86 6.47 1.52
CA GLY A 158 5.34 5.63 0.43
C GLY A 158 6.28 6.40 -0.50
N VAL A 159 5.95 7.64 -0.86
CA VAL A 159 6.81 8.51 -1.65
C VAL A 159 8.13 8.79 -0.93
N GLU A 160 8.08 9.04 0.39
CA GLU A 160 9.28 9.21 1.21
C GLU A 160 10.13 7.93 1.24
N SER A 161 9.51 6.74 1.31
CA SER A 161 10.21 5.45 1.26
C SER A 161 10.91 5.24 -0.09
N ALA A 162 10.26 5.59 -1.22
CA ALA A 162 10.87 5.55 -2.55
C ALA A 162 12.07 6.50 -2.64
N ARG A 163 11.94 7.74 -2.13
CA ARG A 163 13.03 8.71 -2.04
C ARG A 163 14.21 8.16 -1.25
N ASN A 164 13.94 7.59 -0.08
CA ASN A 164 14.98 7.02 0.79
C ASN A 164 15.66 5.79 0.16
N ALA A 165 14.97 5.10 -0.76
CA ALA A 165 15.53 4.01 -1.58
C ALA A 165 16.30 4.51 -2.82
N GLY A 166 16.29 5.82 -3.11
CA GLY A 166 16.90 6.40 -4.32
C GLY A 166 16.10 6.11 -5.59
N ILE A 167 14.77 5.97 -5.48
CA ILE A 167 13.86 5.59 -6.58
C ILE A 167 12.93 6.76 -6.89
N ASP A 168 12.75 7.06 -8.18
CA ASP A 168 11.76 8.00 -8.66
C ASP A 168 10.33 7.49 -8.46
N CYS A 169 9.39 8.42 -8.31
CA CYS A 169 8.01 8.10 -7.97
C CYS A 169 7.00 8.82 -8.87
N VAL A 170 6.01 8.07 -9.33
CA VAL A 170 4.76 8.60 -9.89
C VAL A 170 3.71 8.55 -8.79
N VAL A 171 3.12 9.69 -8.47
CA VAL A 171 2.04 9.78 -7.47
C VAL A 171 0.68 9.60 -8.13
N ILE A 172 -0.19 8.79 -7.50
CA ILE A 172 -1.59 8.62 -7.89
C ILE A 172 -2.47 9.23 -6.79
N THR A 173 -3.22 10.29 -7.11
CA THR A 173 -4.05 11.03 -6.16
C THR A 173 -5.39 10.34 -5.95
N THR A 174 -5.41 9.26 -5.14
CA THR A 174 -6.63 8.50 -4.80
C THR A 174 -7.24 8.91 -3.46
N PHE A 175 -6.40 9.13 -2.46
CA PHE A 175 -6.81 9.44 -1.08
C PHE A 175 -6.16 10.73 -0.57
N HIS A 176 -4.98 11.07 -1.07
CA HIS A 176 -4.23 12.29 -0.77
C HIS A 176 -4.29 13.27 -1.92
N GLU A 177 -4.23 14.57 -1.61
CA GLU A 177 -4.25 15.65 -2.59
C GLU A 177 -2.85 15.91 -3.15
N ALA A 178 -2.77 16.50 -4.35
CA ALA A 178 -1.51 16.70 -5.05
C ALA A 178 -0.51 17.61 -4.31
N ASP A 179 -0.99 18.60 -3.58
CA ASP A 179 -0.18 19.56 -2.80
C ASP A 179 0.59 18.90 -1.65
N GLU A 180 0.11 17.78 -1.11
CA GLU A 180 0.82 17.01 -0.08
C GLU A 180 2.15 16.42 -0.59
N PHE A 181 2.35 16.37 -1.90
CA PHE A 181 3.52 15.77 -2.54
C PHE A 181 4.53 16.77 -3.12
N GLU A 182 4.25 18.08 -3.08
CA GLU A 182 5.09 19.12 -3.70
C GLU A 182 6.54 19.18 -3.14
N ASN A 183 6.75 18.74 -1.91
CA ASN A 183 8.05 18.79 -1.25
C ASN A 183 8.93 17.55 -1.48
N TYR A 184 8.48 16.59 -2.31
CA TYR A 184 9.24 15.38 -2.61
C TYR A 184 9.96 15.51 -3.95
N ASN A 185 11.29 15.61 -3.92
CA ASN A 185 12.14 15.83 -5.09
C ASN A 185 12.30 14.61 -6.01
N ASN A 186 11.82 13.44 -5.57
CA ASN A 186 11.78 12.21 -6.37
C ASN A 186 10.42 12.00 -7.07
N VAL A 187 9.47 12.91 -6.93
CA VAL A 187 8.20 12.83 -7.66
C VAL A 187 8.41 13.37 -9.08
N VAL A 188 8.35 12.46 -10.05
CA VAL A 188 8.53 12.80 -11.47
C VAL A 188 7.21 13.10 -12.18
N ARG A 189 6.09 12.61 -11.64
CA ARG A 189 4.76 12.85 -12.19
C ARG A 189 3.68 12.67 -11.12
N VAL A 190 2.62 13.46 -11.22
CA VAL A 190 1.38 13.29 -10.45
C VAL A 190 0.25 13.00 -11.43
N ILE A 191 -0.51 11.92 -11.18
CA ILE A 191 -1.63 11.49 -12.02
C ILE A 191 -2.85 11.19 -11.14
N LYS A 192 -4.03 11.25 -11.71
CA LYS A 192 -5.28 10.89 -11.03
C LYS A 192 -5.58 9.39 -11.15
N ASP A 193 -5.26 8.84 -12.30
CA ASP A 193 -5.43 7.44 -12.66
C ASP A 193 -4.41 7.07 -13.75
N TYR A 194 -4.49 5.86 -14.27
CA TYR A 194 -3.57 5.38 -15.31
C TYR A 194 -4.09 5.60 -16.73
N ASP A 195 -5.26 6.26 -16.91
CA ASP A 195 -5.76 6.59 -18.25
C ASP A 195 -4.75 7.49 -18.97
N ASN A 196 -4.40 7.11 -20.21
CA ASN A 196 -3.37 7.77 -21.02
C ASN A 196 -1.94 7.77 -20.42
N PHE A 197 -1.66 6.90 -19.45
CA PHE A 197 -0.28 6.67 -19.01
C PHE A 197 0.45 5.86 -20.09
N ALA A 198 1.55 6.41 -20.61
CA ALA A 198 2.42 5.72 -21.57
C ALA A 198 3.75 5.37 -20.89
N LEU A 199 4.22 4.14 -21.10
CA LEU A 199 5.60 3.76 -20.80
C LEU A 199 6.49 4.49 -21.82
N GLN A 200 7.42 5.33 -21.34
CA GLN A 200 8.40 6.04 -22.15
C GLN A 200 9.74 5.35 -22.06
#